data_4befca8ae4d836dd68f9444c25948873
#
_entry.id   4befca8ae4d836dd68f9444c25948873
#
_cell.length_a   1.000
_cell.length_b   1.000
_cell.length_c   1.000
_cell.angle_alpha   90.00
_cell.angle_beta   90.00
_cell.angle_gamma   90.00
#
_symmetry.space_group_name_H-M   'P 1'
#
loop_
_entity.id
_entity.type
_entity.pdbx_description
1 polymer ?
#
loop_
_entity_poly.entity_id
_entity_poly.type
_entity_poly.pdbx_seq_one_letter_code
_entity_poly.pdbx_strand_id
1 'polypeptide(L)'
;MGFFDFLTENIAIDLGTANTLIIHNDNVVVDSPSIVARDRVTNKIIAVGHEAALMQGKTHENIKTIRPLKDGVIADFDASEQMISMFIKNIPALKKRFFTPALRMVICIPSGITEVEMRAVRESAERVNGKEVYLIHEPMAAA
;
A
#
# COMPACT_ATOMS: atom_id res chain seq x y z
N MET A 1 25.51 14.80 -3.56
CA MET A 1 25.19 13.45 -3.05
C MET A 1 25.63 13.37 -1.61
N GLY A 2 24.69 13.29 -0.68
CA GLY A 2 25.02 13.14 0.73
C GLY A 2 25.22 11.66 1.09
N PHE A 3 25.95 11.40 2.17
CA PHE A 3 26.10 10.06 2.75
C PHE A 3 24.75 9.36 3.00
N PHE A 4 23.69 10.14 3.21
CA PHE A 4 22.32 9.64 3.43
C PHE A 4 21.60 9.17 2.16
N ASP A 5 21.98 9.62 0.97
CA ASP A 5 21.38 9.15 -0.28
C ASP A 5 21.67 7.66 -0.54
N PHE A 6 22.75 7.16 0.02
CA PHE A 6 23.11 5.74 -0.07
C PHE A 6 22.20 4.83 0.76
N LEU A 7 21.50 5.39 1.74
CA LEU A 7 20.59 4.68 2.64
C LEU A 7 19.13 4.89 2.29
N THR A 8 18.82 5.63 1.23
CA THR A 8 17.43 5.91 0.80
C THR A 8 17.09 5.05 -0.41
N GLU A 9 15.94 4.39 -0.35
CA GLU A 9 15.43 3.59 -1.44
C GLU A 9 14.15 4.17 -2.01
N ASN A 10 13.96 4.02 -3.32
CA ASN A 10 12.84 4.56 -4.04
C ASN A 10 11.73 3.51 -4.21
N ILE A 11 10.51 3.89 -3.86
CA ILE A 11 9.30 3.09 -4.05
C ILE A 11 8.28 3.93 -4.78
N ALA A 12 7.67 3.35 -5.82
CA ALA A 12 6.49 3.89 -6.46
C ALA A 12 5.31 2.96 -6.20
N ILE A 13 4.18 3.52 -5.79
CA ILE A 13 2.95 2.79 -5.47
C ILE A 13 1.82 3.32 -6.34
N ASP A 14 1.18 2.43 -7.06
CA ASP A 14 -0.06 2.71 -7.76
C ASP A 14 -1.22 2.02 -7.03
N LEU A 15 -2.06 2.84 -6.39
CA LEU A 15 -3.23 2.38 -5.64
C LEU A 15 -4.44 2.27 -6.55
N GLY A 16 -4.52 1.19 -7.31
CA GLY A 16 -5.67 0.93 -8.18
C GLY A 16 -6.85 0.30 -7.42
N THR A 17 -8.06 0.51 -7.94
CA THR A 17 -9.29 -0.11 -7.41
C THR A 17 -9.24 -1.63 -7.48
N ALA A 18 -8.74 -2.18 -8.57
CA ALA A 18 -8.64 -3.63 -8.76
C ALA A 18 -7.34 -4.20 -8.21
N ASN A 19 -6.22 -3.61 -8.57
CA ASN A 19 -4.88 -4.07 -8.23
C ASN A 19 -4.03 -2.92 -7.68
N THR A 20 -3.14 -3.27 -6.76
CA THR A 20 -2.05 -2.41 -6.29
C THR A 20 -0.74 -2.87 -6.91
N LEU A 21 0.00 -1.94 -7.49
CA LEU A 21 1.33 -2.16 -8.05
C LEU A 21 2.37 -1.42 -7.21
N ILE A 22 3.45 -2.11 -6.86
CA ILE A 22 4.59 -1.47 -6.20
C ILE A 22 5.86 -1.75 -6.99
N ILE A 23 6.59 -0.68 -7.29
CA ILE A 23 7.89 -0.71 -7.95
C ILE A 23 8.95 -0.29 -6.93
N HIS A 24 9.97 -1.08 -6.80
CA HIS A 24 11.11 -0.83 -5.93
C HIS A 24 12.40 -0.94 -6.73
N ASN A 25 13.19 0.14 -6.79
CA ASN A 25 14.42 0.20 -7.57
C ASN A 25 14.24 -0.33 -9.00
N ASP A 26 13.27 0.22 -9.72
CA ASP A 26 12.92 -0.10 -11.11
C ASP A 26 12.40 -1.53 -11.36
N ASN A 27 12.13 -2.28 -10.31
CA ASN A 27 11.55 -3.61 -10.41
C ASN A 27 10.15 -3.67 -9.80
N VAL A 28 9.24 -4.33 -10.50
CA VAL A 28 7.91 -4.63 -9.95
C VAL A 28 8.08 -5.67 -8.84
N VAL A 29 7.76 -5.29 -7.61
CA VAL A 29 7.88 -6.16 -6.43
C VAL A 29 6.53 -6.58 -5.86
N VAL A 30 5.47 -5.84 -6.17
CA VAL A 30 4.09 -6.19 -5.86
C VAL A 30 3.23 -5.89 -7.09
N ASP A 31 2.48 -6.88 -7.52
CA ASP A 31 1.37 -6.77 -8.45
C ASP A 31 0.27 -7.68 -7.90
N SER A 32 -0.66 -7.09 -7.19
CA SER A 32 -1.56 -7.87 -6.34
C SER A 32 -2.94 -7.22 -6.26
N PRO A 33 -4.01 -8.02 -6.15
CA PRO A 33 -5.35 -7.47 -5.96
C PRO A 33 -5.43 -6.52 -4.76
N SER A 34 -6.15 -5.41 -4.94
CA SER A 34 -6.45 -4.47 -3.85
C SER A 34 -7.57 -5.02 -2.99
N ILE A 35 -7.24 -6.04 -2.18
CA ILE A 35 -8.18 -6.73 -1.31
C ILE A 35 -7.48 -7.08 0.01
N VAL A 36 -8.22 -7.02 1.10
CA VAL A 36 -7.77 -7.41 2.43
C VAL A 36 -8.71 -8.42 3.03
N ALA A 37 -8.19 -9.33 3.83
CA ALA A 37 -8.97 -10.21 4.69
C ALA A 37 -8.86 -9.74 6.14
N ARG A 38 -10.00 -9.50 6.76
CA ARG A 38 -10.12 -9.00 8.12
C ARG A 38 -10.79 -10.04 9.00
N ASP A 39 -10.24 -10.28 10.17
CA ASP A 39 -10.88 -11.05 11.21
C ASP A 39 -12.02 -10.22 11.81
N ARG A 40 -13.23 -10.77 11.85
CA ARG A 40 -14.43 -10.06 12.33
C ARG A 40 -14.44 -9.88 13.85
N VAL A 41 -13.78 -10.76 14.58
CA VAL A 41 -13.75 -10.75 16.05
C VAL A 41 -12.72 -9.74 16.53
N THR A 42 -11.49 -9.81 16.01
CA THR A 42 -10.38 -8.95 16.41
C THR A 42 -10.29 -7.66 15.63
N ASN A 43 -11.01 -7.57 14.50
CA ASN A 43 -10.97 -6.47 13.53
C ASN A 43 -9.58 -6.24 12.90
N LYS A 44 -8.69 -7.21 13.00
CA LYS A 44 -7.34 -7.13 12.44
C LYS A 44 -7.29 -7.63 10.99
N ILE A 45 -6.46 -7.01 10.19
CA ILE A 45 -6.12 -7.51 8.86
C ILE A 45 -5.19 -8.72 9.02
N ILE A 46 -5.57 -9.84 8.43
CA ILE A 46 -4.85 -11.12 8.52
C ILE A 46 -4.15 -11.48 7.20
N ALA A 47 -4.63 -10.96 6.08
CA ALA A 47 -4.02 -11.16 4.77
C ALA A 47 -4.34 -10.00 3.83
N VAL A 48 -3.49 -9.81 2.83
CA VAL A 48 -3.66 -8.81 1.77
C VAL A 48 -3.35 -9.42 0.41
N GLY A 49 -3.85 -8.78 -0.65
CA GLY A 49 -3.53 -9.15 -2.02
C GLY A 49 -3.98 -10.56 -2.40
N HIS A 50 -3.11 -11.32 -3.03
CA HIS A 50 -3.42 -12.67 -3.51
C HIS A 50 -3.87 -13.61 -2.39
N GLU A 51 -3.26 -13.55 -1.22
CA GLU A 51 -3.67 -14.36 -0.07
C GLU A 51 -5.10 -14.02 0.37
N ALA A 52 -5.44 -12.74 0.46
CA ALA A 52 -6.79 -12.32 0.80
C ALA A 52 -7.80 -12.72 -0.28
N ALA A 53 -7.42 -12.62 -1.56
CA ALA A 53 -8.27 -13.05 -2.67
C ALA A 53 -8.60 -14.54 -2.63
N LEU A 54 -7.66 -15.39 -2.19
CA LEU A 54 -7.89 -16.82 -2.00
C LEU A 54 -8.89 -17.12 -0.88
N MET A 55 -9.05 -16.21 0.08
CA MET A 55 -10.01 -16.33 1.17
C MET A 55 -11.42 -15.84 0.77
N GLN A 56 -11.55 -15.13 -0.34
CA GLN A 56 -12.83 -14.65 -0.83
C GLN A 56 -13.72 -15.81 -1.22
N GLY A 57 -14.93 -15.86 -0.64
CA GLY A 57 -15.91 -16.91 -0.91
C GLY A 57 -15.61 -18.27 -0.25
N LYS A 58 -14.49 -18.43 0.41
CA LYS A 58 -14.15 -19.60 1.22
C LYS A 58 -14.37 -19.24 2.67
N THR A 59 -15.58 -19.41 3.13
CA THR A 59 -16.05 -18.86 4.38
C THR A 59 -15.55 -19.61 5.60
N HIS A 60 -14.59 -19.04 6.27
CA HIS A 60 -14.61 -19.08 7.73
C HIS A 60 -15.54 -17.94 8.18
N GLU A 61 -16.52 -18.22 9.01
CA GLU A 61 -17.52 -17.21 9.45
C GLU A 61 -16.89 -15.95 10.05
N ASN A 62 -15.67 -16.07 10.57
CA ASN A 62 -14.93 -15.00 11.20
C ASN A 62 -14.06 -14.17 10.24
N ILE A 63 -13.99 -14.52 8.97
CA ILE A 63 -13.16 -13.79 7.99
C ILE A 63 -14.05 -13.03 7.01
N LYS A 64 -13.78 -11.75 6.85
CA LYS A 64 -14.42 -10.88 5.86
C LYS A 64 -13.38 -10.34 4.90
N THR A 65 -13.61 -10.51 3.59
CA THR A 65 -12.79 -9.85 2.56
C THR A 65 -13.39 -8.50 2.20
N ILE A 66 -12.54 -7.50 2.04
CA ILE A 66 -12.91 -6.12 1.76
C ILE A 66 -12.03 -5.59 0.65
N ARG A 67 -12.61 -4.83 -0.28
CA ARG A 67 -11.87 -4.00 -1.23
C ARG A 67 -11.78 -2.58 -0.68
N PRO A 68 -10.59 -2.14 -0.25
CA PRO A 68 -10.42 -0.82 0.38
C PRO A 68 -10.66 0.35 -0.57
N LEU A 69 -10.43 0.11 -1.87
CA LEU A 69 -10.69 1.09 -2.93
C LEU A 69 -11.87 0.62 -3.78
N LYS A 70 -12.75 1.55 -4.11
CA LYS A 70 -13.92 1.31 -4.93
C LYS A 70 -14.20 2.51 -5.82
N ASP A 71 -14.38 2.26 -7.11
CA ASP A 71 -14.72 3.29 -8.10
C ASP A 71 -13.76 4.51 -8.08
N GLY A 72 -12.46 4.25 -7.91
CA GLY A 72 -11.44 5.29 -7.88
C GLY A 72 -11.41 6.15 -6.61
N VAL A 73 -12.05 5.68 -5.52
CA VAL A 73 -12.03 6.35 -4.22
C VAL A 73 -11.62 5.37 -3.11
N ILE A 74 -11.12 5.92 -2.00
CA ILE A 74 -10.83 5.14 -0.81
C ILE A 74 -12.14 4.95 -0.03
N ALA A 75 -12.64 3.73 0.00
CA ALA A 75 -13.90 3.38 0.68
C ALA A 75 -13.68 2.97 2.14
N ASP A 76 -12.52 2.36 2.44
CA ASP A 76 -12.11 1.99 3.80
C ASP A 76 -10.66 2.42 4.01
N PHE A 77 -10.48 3.46 4.80
CA PHE A 77 -9.20 4.11 5.00
C PHE A 77 -8.22 3.22 5.78
N ASP A 78 -8.69 2.69 6.91
CA ASP A 78 -7.87 1.81 7.77
C ASP A 78 -7.41 0.56 7.02
N ALA A 79 -8.29 -0.02 6.22
CA ALA A 79 -7.96 -1.18 5.40
C ALA A 79 -6.93 -0.84 4.31
N SER A 80 -7.04 0.34 3.68
CA SER A 80 -6.06 0.82 2.70
C SER A 80 -4.69 1.02 3.32
N GLU A 81 -4.63 1.68 4.47
CA GLU A 81 -3.39 1.91 5.21
C GLU A 81 -2.69 0.60 5.57
N GLN A 82 -3.44 -0.33 6.16
CA GLN A 82 -2.88 -1.62 6.56
C GLN A 82 -2.44 -2.45 5.35
N MET A 83 -3.18 -2.38 4.25
CA MET A 83 -2.82 -3.03 2.99
C MET A 83 -1.48 -2.54 2.47
N ILE A 84 -1.30 -1.22 2.34
CA ILE A 84 -0.05 -0.61 1.90
C ILE A 84 1.10 -1.01 2.83
N SER A 85 0.89 -0.88 4.14
CA SER A 85 1.89 -1.24 5.14
C SER A 85 2.33 -2.69 5.03
N MET A 86 1.39 -3.62 4.87
CA MET A 86 1.71 -5.04 4.73
C MET A 86 2.43 -5.36 3.41
N PHE A 87 2.05 -4.73 2.31
CA PHE A 87 2.74 -4.89 1.04
C PHE A 87 4.20 -4.42 1.14
N ILE A 88 4.44 -3.25 1.71
CA ILE A 88 5.80 -2.71 1.87
C ILE A 88 6.64 -3.60 2.79
N LYS A 89 6.10 -4.01 3.93
CA LYS A 89 6.80 -4.90 4.88
C LYS A 89 7.14 -6.26 4.28
N ASN A 90 6.37 -6.72 3.31
CA ASN A 90 6.57 -8.01 2.65
C ASN A 90 7.52 -7.94 1.44
N ILE A 91 8.00 -6.77 1.04
CA ILE A 91 9.01 -6.65 -0.02
C ILE A 91 10.28 -7.41 0.40
N PRO A 92 10.71 -8.45 -0.35
CA PRO A 92 11.80 -9.33 0.07
C PRO A 92 13.11 -8.58 0.33
N ALA A 93 13.42 -7.58 -0.48
CA ALA A 93 14.64 -6.78 -0.36
C ALA A 93 14.66 -5.95 0.93
N LEU A 94 13.50 -5.51 1.43
CA LEU A 94 13.39 -4.76 2.69
C LEU A 94 13.33 -5.68 3.91
N LYS A 95 12.74 -6.85 3.75
CA LYS A 95 12.54 -7.83 4.82
C LYS A 95 13.85 -8.44 5.35
N LYS A 96 14.86 -8.55 4.50
CA LYS A 96 16.15 -9.16 4.81
C LYS A 96 17.16 -8.22 5.46
N ARG A 97 16.83 -6.93 5.57
CA ARG A 97 17.78 -5.93 6.10
C ARG A 97 17.65 -5.80 7.61
N PHE A 98 18.82 -5.69 8.25
CA PHE A 98 18.92 -5.46 9.70
C PHE A 98 18.39 -4.07 10.09
N PHE A 99 18.50 -3.09 9.17
CA PHE A 99 17.94 -1.76 9.31
C PHE A 99 16.96 -1.48 8.19
N THR A 100 15.79 -0.94 8.54
CA THR A 100 14.83 -0.46 7.54
C THR A 100 15.40 0.81 6.88
N PRO A 101 15.66 0.82 5.57
CA PRO A 101 16.16 2.02 4.91
C PRO A 101 15.10 3.13 4.94
N ALA A 102 15.53 4.36 4.83
CA ALA A 102 14.63 5.46 4.58
C ALA A 102 14.02 5.30 3.18
N LEU A 103 12.71 5.49 3.05
CA LEU A 103 12.00 5.31 1.79
C LEU A 103 11.61 6.68 1.21
N ARG A 104 11.94 6.86 -0.06
CA ARG A 104 11.36 7.92 -0.88
C ARG A 104 10.20 7.30 -1.67
N MET A 105 8.99 7.76 -1.40
CA MET A 105 7.78 7.20 -1.95
C MET A 105 7.09 8.15 -2.90
N VAL A 106 6.70 7.65 -4.06
CA VAL A 106 5.75 8.29 -4.97
C VAL A 106 4.49 7.42 -4.97
N ILE A 107 3.37 7.99 -4.59
CA ILE A 107 2.09 7.28 -4.50
C ILE A 107 1.11 7.90 -5.47
N CYS A 108 0.67 7.10 -6.45
CA CYS A 108 -0.44 7.47 -7.32
C CYS A 108 -1.75 7.30 -6.57
N ILE A 109 -2.52 8.38 -6.50
CA ILE A 109 -3.79 8.44 -5.80
C ILE A 109 -4.94 8.66 -6.80
N PRO A 110 -6.14 8.15 -6.49
CA PRO A 110 -7.33 8.42 -7.30
C PRO A 110 -7.64 9.91 -7.40
N SER A 111 -8.19 10.32 -8.53
CA SER A 111 -8.54 11.74 -8.77
C SER A 111 -9.64 12.28 -7.86
N GLY A 112 -10.48 11.40 -7.32
CA GLY A 112 -11.59 11.77 -6.41
C GLY A 112 -11.22 11.83 -4.93
N ILE A 113 -9.94 11.75 -4.59
CA ILE A 113 -9.48 11.76 -3.20
C ILE A 113 -9.63 13.14 -2.55
N THR A 114 -10.06 13.17 -1.31
CA THR A 114 -10.17 14.41 -0.50
C THR A 114 -8.82 14.80 0.11
N GLU A 115 -8.68 16.06 0.55
CA GLU A 115 -7.46 16.50 1.26
C GLU A 115 -7.21 15.74 2.57
N VAL A 116 -8.26 15.36 3.28
CA VAL A 116 -8.16 14.56 4.51
C VAL A 116 -7.63 13.17 4.21
N GLU A 117 -8.12 12.54 3.14
CA GLU A 117 -7.63 11.24 2.68
C GLU A 117 -6.19 11.31 2.17
N MET A 118 -5.82 12.39 1.44
CA MET A 118 -4.43 12.62 1.02
C MET A 118 -3.48 12.72 2.20
N ARG A 119 -3.85 13.49 3.22
CA ARG A 119 -3.06 13.61 4.45
C ARG A 119 -2.85 12.25 5.09
N ALA A 120 -3.89 11.49 5.18
CA ALA A 120 -3.84 10.20 5.85
C ALA A 120 -3.07 9.14 5.04
N VAL A 121 -3.10 9.17 3.69
CA VAL A 121 -2.19 8.37 2.85
C VAL A 121 -0.73 8.74 3.13
N ARG A 122 -0.44 10.04 3.22
CA ARG A 122 0.90 10.53 3.55
C ARG A 122 1.36 10.06 4.93
N GLU A 123 0.53 10.20 5.94
CA GLU A 123 0.83 9.75 7.31
C GLU A 123 1.06 8.23 7.36
N SER A 124 0.28 7.47 6.61
CA SER A 124 0.45 6.02 6.49
C SER A 124 1.79 5.64 5.88
N ALA A 125 2.22 6.35 4.83
CA ALA A 125 3.51 6.15 4.20
C ALA A 125 4.66 6.52 5.15
N GLU A 126 4.51 7.59 5.92
CA GLU A 126 5.50 8.01 6.92
C GLU A 126 5.66 6.97 8.03
N ARG A 127 4.59 6.28 8.43
CA ARG A 127 4.64 5.21 9.44
C ARG A 127 5.42 3.98 8.99
N VAL A 128 5.53 3.73 7.69
CA VAL A 128 6.35 2.65 7.13
C VAL A 128 7.73 3.14 6.66
N ASN A 129 8.25 4.17 7.32
CA ASN A 129 9.55 4.77 7.09
C ASN A 129 9.69 5.58 5.79
N GLY A 130 8.58 6.09 5.27
CA GLY A 130 8.58 7.10 4.20
C GLY A 130 9.11 8.43 4.71
N LYS A 131 10.34 8.78 4.33
CA LYS A 131 10.97 10.05 4.72
C LYS A 131 10.61 11.18 3.75
N GLU A 132 10.45 10.85 2.49
CA GLU A 132 9.98 11.74 1.45
C GLU A 132 8.79 11.07 0.77
N VAL A 133 7.62 11.69 0.85
CA VAL A 133 6.37 11.16 0.29
C VAL A 133 5.77 12.18 -0.68
N TYR A 134 5.62 11.75 -1.92
CA TYR A 134 5.01 12.53 -2.99
C TYR A 134 3.72 11.85 -3.41
N LEU A 135 2.62 12.60 -3.39
CA LEU A 135 1.32 12.14 -3.89
C LEU A 135 1.07 12.74 -5.26
N ILE A 136 0.76 11.90 -6.23
CA ILE A 136 0.41 12.32 -7.58
C ILE A 136 -0.94 11.74 -7.98
N HIS A 137 -1.72 12.50 -8.73
CA HIS A 137 -2.99 12.02 -9.25
C HIS A 137 -2.79 11.09 -10.44
N GLU A 138 -3.61 10.04 -10.57
CA GLU A 138 -3.52 9.05 -11.66
C GLU A 138 -3.36 9.67 -13.05
N PRO A 139 -4.11 10.71 -13.45
CA PRO A 139 -3.93 11.33 -14.76
C PRO A 139 -2.54 11.93 -14.98
N MET A 140 -1.86 12.36 -13.94
CA MET A 140 -0.49 12.90 -14.02
C MET A 140 0.55 11.79 -14.11
N ALA A 141 0.29 10.65 -13.51
CA ALA A 141 1.18 9.49 -13.57
C ALA A 141 1.20 8.84 -14.96
N ALA A 142 0.10 8.95 -15.71
CA ALA A 142 -0.02 8.44 -17.08
C ALA A 142 0.63 9.35 -18.13
N ALA A 143 0.95 10.56 -17.79
CA ALA A 143 1.65 11.52 -18.64
C ALA A 143 3.16 11.40 -18.50
#